data_c4f74ba8c93a42e209d49abaf450b1a9
#
_entry.id   c4f74ba8c93a42e209d49abaf450b1a9
#
_cell.length_a   1.000
_cell.length_b   1.000
_cell.length_c   1.000
_cell.angle_alpha   90.00
_cell.angle_beta   90.00
_cell.angle_gamma   90.00
#
_symmetry.space_group_name_H-M   'P 1'
#
loop_
_entity.id
_entity.type
_entity.pdbx_description
1 polymer ?
#
loop_
_entity_poly.entity_id
_entity_poly.type
_entity_poly.pdbx_seq_one_letter_code
_entity_poly.pdbx_strand_id
1 'polypeptide(L)'
;MKSVMKNIKTTAKYKGTFKVTELKKASLKMYWSDKNLNKIKTVSWNSFVWLYIERFWAYQFKIRIYLKTDNEERLLMEDWIDSFIPLYSAKKENWIKVKLGTFQSYDLSSTNVKLCCTIIDGFNWFYKEGIIDEIIVKNKCLCNRHITLEELIKIGIQESIAGDYIDALNQTFVEYDINTCIRKVHFLAQIMHESGNLKYTSELGASNSDYNGFKGRGLIQITTKENYKAYEKYINEDVTSSLECKMKLEKPPHSVRSAGWFWTIKASLNQYADDNDFMNITRIINGGFNGYNDRLQKLKFIIKSIVSDCDLDIATDYDFKKSRIYNNAISSFAWGLWHDSACRKKGCNYDVKEAICGYERCIELNPQKFNLYGIQNMEVFSGIRTFGQDKRPKVSLVEASKLRLQNLKRELK
;
A
#
# COMPACT_ATOMS: atom_id res chain seq x y z
N MET A 1 -9.16 -46.06 31.08
CA MET A 1 -8.37 -46.53 32.26
C MET A 1 -8.39 -48.04 32.37
N LYS A 2 -9.53 -48.72 32.49
CA LYS A 2 -9.56 -50.18 32.65
C LYS A 2 -8.93 -50.98 31.50
N SER A 3 -9.00 -50.61 30.26
CA SER A 3 -8.44 -51.34 29.12
C SER A 3 -6.90 -51.23 29.00
N VAL A 4 -6.33 -50.08 29.30
CA VAL A 4 -4.86 -49.87 29.27
C VAL A 4 -4.20 -50.61 30.46
N MET A 5 -4.85 -50.63 31.62
CA MET A 5 -4.37 -51.40 32.75
C MET A 5 -4.38 -52.94 32.49
N LYS A 6 -5.35 -53.45 31.71
CA LYS A 6 -5.38 -54.86 31.32
C LYS A 6 -4.20 -55.25 30.45
N ASN A 7 -3.79 -54.43 29.54
CA ASN A 7 -2.65 -54.70 28.65
C ASN A 7 -1.29 -54.59 29.35
N ILE A 8 -1.16 -53.70 30.35
CA ILE A 8 0.06 -53.56 31.15
C ILE A 8 0.25 -54.79 32.09
N LYS A 9 -0.86 -55.38 32.58
CA LYS A 9 -0.78 -56.59 33.44
C LYS A 9 -0.33 -57.82 32.69
N THR A 10 -0.50 -57.92 31.38
CA THR A 10 -0.15 -59.12 30.57
C THR A 10 1.30 -59.16 30.11
N THR A 11 2.05 -58.08 30.18
CA THR A 11 3.44 -58.00 29.68
C THR A 11 4.49 -57.83 30.77
N ALA A 12 4.15 -57.51 32.00
CA ALA A 12 5.12 -57.26 33.05
C ALA A 12 5.32 -58.57 33.96
N LYS A 13 6.47 -59.24 33.84
CA LYS A 13 6.94 -60.30 34.77
C LYS A 13 7.41 -59.72 36.11
N TYR A 14 6.96 -58.58 36.55
CA TYR A 14 7.32 -58.03 37.85
C TYR A 14 6.17 -58.08 38.85
N LYS A 15 6.38 -58.83 39.95
CA LYS A 15 5.51 -58.79 41.12
C LYS A 15 5.79 -57.50 41.90
N GLY A 16 5.10 -56.43 41.56
CA GLY A 16 5.14 -55.17 42.30
C GLY A 16 3.80 -54.48 42.18
N THR A 17 3.23 -54.02 43.28
CA THR A 17 2.04 -53.13 43.29
C THR A 17 2.47 -51.71 42.99
N PHE A 18 2.16 -51.25 41.81
CA PHE A 18 2.32 -49.83 41.49
C PHE A 18 1.14 -49.05 42.06
N LYS A 19 1.39 -48.12 42.97
CA LYS A 19 0.41 -47.09 43.32
C LYS A 19 0.33 -46.11 42.16
N VAL A 20 -0.71 -46.23 41.37
CA VAL A 20 -1.04 -45.17 40.39
C VAL A 20 -1.63 -44.03 41.19
N THR A 21 -0.82 -43.07 41.59
CA THR A 21 -1.29 -41.76 41.96
C THR A 21 -1.94 -41.13 40.72
N GLU A 22 -3.11 -40.51 40.90
CA GLU A 22 -3.80 -39.79 39.81
C GLU A 22 -2.80 -39.01 38.98
N LEU A 23 -2.64 -39.40 37.73
CA LEU A 23 -1.91 -38.60 36.75
C LEU A 23 -2.67 -37.27 36.61
N LYS A 24 -2.16 -36.21 37.21
CA LYS A 24 -2.66 -34.86 36.91
C LYS A 24 -2.64 -34.72 35.39
N LYS A 25 -3.79 -34.37 34.80
CA LYS A 25 -3.88 -34.11 33.35
C LYS A 25 -2.75 -33.17 32.96
N ALA A 26 -1.78 -33.64 32.21
CA ALA A 26 -0.68 -32.84 31.74
C ALA A 26 -1.25 -31.79 30.78
N SER A 27 -1.01 -30.54 31.06
CA SER A 27 -1.41 -29.46 30.13
C SER A 27 -0.44 -29.43 28.97
N LEU A 28 -0.92 -29.69 27.77
CA LEU A 28 -0.15 -29.46 26.55
C LEU A 28 0.18 -27.97 26.47
N LYS A 29 1.46 -27.61 26.36
CA LYS A 29 1.84 -26.24 26.14
C LYS A 29 1.86 -25.99 24.66
N MET A 30 0.95 -25.13 24.20
CA MET A 30 0.90 -24.59 22.86
C MET A 30 0.86 -23.07 22.96
N TYR A 31 1.54 -22.39 22.03
CA TYR A 31 1.45 -20.94 21.95
C TYR A 31 1.80 -20.44 20.56
N TRP A 32 1.23 -19.30 20.21
CA TRP A 32 1.55 -18.59 18.99
C TRP A 32 2.84 -17.77 19.15
N SER A 33 3.69 -17.76 18.12
CA SER A 33 4.98 -17.07 18.12
C SER A 33 5.25 -16.33 16.82
N ASP A 34 6.19 -15.40 16.88
CA ASP A 34 6.78 -14.74 15.73
C ASP A 34 7.83 -15.61 15.02
N LYS A 35 8.46 -15.09 13.97
CA LYS A 35 9.54 -15.77 13.21
C LYS A 35 10.79 -16.09 14.06
N ASN A 36 10.96 -15.39 15.17
CA ASN A 36 12.08 -15.59 16.10
C ASN A 36 11.69 -16.49 17.28
N LEU A 37 10.51 -17.12 17.19
CA LEU A 37 9.96 -18.05 18.16
C LEU A 37 9.60 -17.43 19.52
N ASN A 38 9.44 -16.11 19.56
CA ASN A 38 8.95 -15.42 20.76
C ASN A 38 7.43 -15.53 20.83
N LYS A 39 6.90 -15.85 22.02
CA LYS A 39 5.44 -15.90 22.23
C LYS A 39 4.82 -14.52 21.94
N ILE A 40 3.74 -14.52 21.16
CA ILE A 40 3.00 -13.31 20.78
C ILE A 40 1.55 -13.38 21.28
N LYS A 41 0.93 -12.21 21.41
CA LYS A 41 -0.49 -12.04 21.74
C LYS A 41 -1.31 -11.47 20.59
N THR A 42 -0.64 -11.02 19.56
CA THR A 42 -1.27 -10.39 18.39
C THR A 42 -0.51 -10.76 17.12
N VAL A 43 -1.22 -10.85 16.01
CA VAL A 43 -0.67 -11.08 14.67
C VAL A 43 -1.36 -10.15 13.68
N SER A 44 -0.69 -9.78 12.59
CA SER A 44 -1.27 -8.97 11.51
C SER A 44 -1.79 -9.84 10.37
N TRP A 45 -2.79 -9.34 9.63
CA TRP A 45 -3.21 -9.94 8.37
C TRP A 45 -2.05 -10.01 7.37
N ASN A 46 -2.15 -10.93 6.44
CA ASN A 46 -1.17 -11.19 5.38
C ASN A 46 0.25 -11.50 5.90
N SER A 47 0.37 -11.96 7.14
CA SER A 47 1.63 -12.35 7.76
C SER A 47 1.73 -13.85 8.01
N PHE A 48 2.92 -14.30 8.35
CA PHE A 48 3.13 -15.64 8.87
C PHE A 48 3.14 -15.62 10.39
N VAL A 49 2.60 -16.69 10.97
CA VAL A 49 2.64 -16.94 12.40
C VAL A 49 3.01 -18.41 12.63
N TRP A 50 3.65 -18.69 13.73
CA TRP A 50 4.09 -20.04 14.07
C TRP A 50 3.36 -20.51 15.32
N LEU A 51 2.75 -21.69 15.24
CA LEU A 51 2.21 -22.39 16.40
C LEU A 51 3.27 -23.32 16.97
N TYR A 52 3.71 -23.05 18.19
CA TYR A 52 4.57 -23.96 18.95
C TYR A 52 3.72 -24.98 19.68
N ILE A 53 4.15 -26.25 19.60
CA ILE A 53 3.51 -27.35 20.30
C ILE A 53 4.59 -28.04 21.13
N GLU A 54 4.52 -27.92 22.46
CA GLU A 54 5.40 -28.66 23.34
C GLU A 54 5.05 -30.15 23.24
N ARG A 55 6.00 -30.96 22.78
CA ARG A 55 5.76 -32.38 22.58
C ARG A 55 5.63 -33.07 23.92
N PHE A 56 4.54 -33.80 24.07
CA PHE A 56 4.35 -34.75 25.13
C PHE A 56 4.27 -36.17 24.54
N TRP A 57 4.93 -37.14 25.16
CA TRP A 57 5.06 -38.52 24.80
C TRP A 57 3.98 -39.11 23.87
N ALA A 58 4.39 -39.39 22.64
CA ALA A 58 3.97 -40.52 21.80
C ALA A 58 2.48 -40.71 21.46
N TYR A 59 1.73 -39.63 21.03
CA TYR A 59 0.39 -39.89 20.47
C TYR A 59 0.08 -38.92 19.35
N GLN A 60 -0.65 -39.40 18.33
CA GLN A 60 -1.26 -38.58 17.31
C GLN A 60 -2.42 -37.79 17.91
N PHE A 61 -2.53 -36.53 17.54
CA PHE A 61 -3.70 -35.74 17.86
C PHE A 61 -4.05 -34.82 16.67
N LYS A 62 -5.31 -34.54 16.53
CA LYS A 62 -5.82 -33.70 15.45
C LYS A 62 -6.06 -32.30 15.96
N ILE A 63 -5.50 -31.31 15.27
CA ILE A 63 -5.70 -29.90 15.57
C ILE A 63 -6.58 -29.25 14.53
N ARG A 64 -7.28 -28.21 14.97
CA ARG A 64 -7.99 -27.27 14.12
C ARG A 64 -7.47 -25.88 14.38
N ILE A 65 -7.02 -25.19 13.32
CA ILE A 65 -6.62 -23.80 13.32
C ILE A 65 -7.68 -23.01 12.55
N TYR A 66 -8.23 -22.00 13.17
CA TYR A 66 -9.32 -21.24 12.59
C TYR A 66 -9.33 -19.77 13.04
N LEU A 67 -9.97 -18.92 12.24
CA LEU A 67 -10.29 -17.56 12.63
C LEU A 67 -11.65 -17.57 13.30
N LYS A 68 -11.77 -16.82 14.39
CA LYS A 68 -13.01 -16.70 15.17
C LYS A 68 -13.37 -15.25 15.34
N THR A 69 -14.63 -14.94 15.09
CA THR A 69 -15.31 -13.68 15.46
C THR A 69 -16.38 -13.95 16.50
N ASP A 70 -17.09 -12.93 16.91
CA ASP A 70 -18.22 -13.11 17.85
C ASP A 70 -19.36 -13.95 17.23
N ASN A 71 -19.48 -13.97 15.89
CA ASN A 71 -20.60 -14.56 15.19
C ASN A 71 -20.26 -15.74 14.28
N GLU A 72 -18.98 -15.97 13.96
CA GLU A 72 -18.59 -16.99 12.99
C GLU A 72 -17.19 -17.55 13.23
N GLU A 73 -16.96 -18.74 12.68
CA GLU A 73 -15.64 -19.38 12.66
C GLU A 73 -15.27 -19.75 11.21
N ARG A 74 -14.02 -19.47 10.82
CA ARG A 74 -13.51 -19.79 9.50
C ARG A 74 -12.29 -20.70 9.61
N LEU A 75 -12.45 -21.93 9.17
CA LEU A 75 -11.37 -22.93 9.18
C LEU A 75 -10.22 -22.50 8.27
N LEU A 76 -9.00 -22.55 8.79
CA LEU A 76 -7.75 -22.36 8.04
C LEU A 76 -7.05 -23.68 7.74
N MET A 77 -6.97 -24.55 8.75
CA MET A 77 -6.27 -25.81 8.67
C MET A 77 -6.86 -26.81 9.68
N GLU A 78 -6.93 -28.06 9.27
CA GLU A 78 -7.24 -29.19 10.14
C GLU A 78 -6.32 -30.34 9.75
N ASP A 79 -5.50 -30.81 10.69
CA ASP A 79 -4.49 -31.83 10.38
C ASP A 79 -4.14 -32.68 11.60
N TRP A 80 -3.65 -33.89 11.32
CA TRP A 80 -3.10 -34.78 12.32
C TRP A 80 -1.66 -34.46 12.61
N ILE A 81 -1.33 -34.29 13.86
CA ILE A 81 0.03 -34.07 14.33
C ILE A 81 0.58 -35.38 14.86
N ASP A 82 1.57 -35.92 14.14
CA ASP A 82 2.34 -37.06 14.57
C ASP A 82 3.39 -36.64 15.59
N SER A 83 3.17 -37.04 16.82
CA SER A 83 4.14 -36.83 17.89
C SER A 83 5.15 -37.98 18.02
N PHE A 84 5.20 -38.93 17.10
CA PHE A 84 6.13 -40.04 17.13
C PHE A 84 7.56 -39.55 16.92
N ILE A 85 8.32 -39.41 18.00
CA ILE A 85 9.76 -39.18 17.92
C ILE A 85 10.46 -40.50 18.27
N PRO A 86 11.40 -40.95 17.43
CA PRO A 86 12.39 -41.92 17.88
C PRO A 86 13.18 -41.31 19.02
N LEU A 87 13.39 -42.05 20.08
CA LEU A 87 14.07 -41.68 21.33
C LEU A 87 15.48 -41.02 21.18
N TYR A 88 15.98 -40.85 19.96
CA TYR A 88 17.34 -40.42 19.68
C TYR A 88 17.49 -39.11 18.86
N SER A 89 16.43 -38.41 18.52
CA SER A 89 16.60 -37.12 17.81
C SER A 89 16.21 -35.93 18.68
N ALA A 90 17.20 -35.32 19.29
CA ALA A 90 17.06 -34.21 20.23
C ALA A 90 16.69 -32.85 19.57
N LYS A 91 16.41 -32.80 18.28
CA LYS A 91 16.15 -31.52 17.55
C LYS A 91 15.20 -31.72 16.37
N LYS A 92 13.92 -31.95 16.61
CA LYS A 92 12.89 -31.58 15.61
C LYS A 92 11.94 -30.58 16.23
N GLU A 93 12.00 -29.39 15.66
CA GLU A 93 11.19 -28.24 16.05
C GLU A 93 9.71 -28.54 15.83
N ASN A 94 8.90 -28.28 16.83
CA ASN A 94 7.48 -28.58 16.86
C ASN A 94 6.69 -27.34 16.44
N TRP A 95 7.01 -26.81 15.27
CA TRP A 95 6.41 -25.59 14.79
C TRP A 95 5.52 -25.85 13.59
N ILE A 96 4.31 -25.30 13.63
CA ILE A 96 3.42 -25.23 12.47
C ILE A 96 3.41 -23.82 11.96
N LYS A 97 3.86 -23.62 10.74
CA LYS A 97 3.84 -22.32 10.08
C LYS A 97 2.47 -22.11 9.44
N VAL A 98 1.78 -21.08 9.87
CA VAL A 98 0.46 -20.69 9.34
C VAL A 98 0.60 -19.37 8.60
N LYS A 99 0.12 -19.32 7.36
CA LYS A 99 0.01 -18.09 6.60
C LYS A 99 -1.42 -17.54 6.76
N LEU A 100 -1.52 -16.32 7.29
CA LEU A 100 -2.77 -15.58 7.28
C LEU A 100 -2.91 -14.89 5.92
N GLY A 101 -4.06 -15.07 5.27
CA GLY A 101 -4.42 -14.29 4.09
C GLY A 101 -4.80 -12.86 4.44
N THR A 102 -5.39 -12.18 3.48
CA THR A 102 -5.97 -10.85 3.69
C THR A 102 -7.33 -10.97 4.38
N PHE A 103 -7.77 -9.91 5.05
CA PHE A 103 -9.10 -9.89 5.68
C PHE A 103 -10.23 -10.25 4.70
N GLN A 104 -10.16 -9.71 3.47
CA GLN A 104 -11.16 -9.97 2.43
C GLN A 104 -11.15 -11.41 1.93
N SER A 105 -10.02 -12.12 2.03
CA SER A 105 -9.93 -13.53 1.62
C SER A 105 -10.83 -14.45 2.45
N TYR A 106 -11.28 -13.97 3.62
CA TYR A 106 -12.05 -14.77 4.56
C TYR A 106 -13.51 -14.34 4.69
N ASP A 107 -13.92 -13.24 4.06
CA ASP A 107 -15.31 -12.75 4.06
C ASP A 107 -15.90 -12.69 5.49
N LEU A 108 -15.16 -12.06 6.41
CA LEU A 108 -15.54 -11.98 7.81
C LEU A 108 -16.39 -10.73 8.09
N SER A 109 -17.43 -10.90 8.86
CA SER A 109 -18.39 -9.83 9.19
C SER A 109 -17.91 -8.89 10.32
N SER A 110 -16.85 -9.23 11.02
CA SER A 110 -16.33 -8.48 12.18
C SER A 110 -14.85 -8.16 12.08
N THR A 111 -14.47 -6.97 12.56
CA THR A 111 -13.07 -6.56 12.67
C THR A 111 -12.36 -7.13 13.90
N ASN A 112 -13.12 -7.66 14.87
CA ASN A 112 -12.59 -8.29 16.07
C ASN A 112 -12.35 -9.78 15.80
N VAL A 113 -11.20 -10.11 15.23
CA VAL A 113 -10.87 -11.47 14.81
C VAL A 113 -9.78 -12.04 15.70
N LYS A 114 -9.98 -13.29 16.12
CA LYS A 114 -8.99 -14.07 16.84
C LYS A 114 -8.51 -15.24 15.99
N LEU A 115 -7.23 -15.54 16.06
CA LEU A 115 -6.66 -16.78 15.53
C LEU A 115 -6.61 -17.77 16.66
N CYS A 116 -7.29 -18.91 16.50
CA CYS A 116 -7.49 -19.92 17.52
C CYS A 116 -6.89 -21.25 17.09
N CYS A 117 -6.43 -22.02 18.08
CA CYS A 117 -6.08 -23.41 17.91
C CYS A 117 -6.84 -24.27 18.92
N THR A 118 -7.45 -25.36 18.45
CA THR A 118 -8.11 -26.37 19.28
C THR A 118 -7.60 -27.77 18.95
N ILE A 119 -7.61 -28.67 19.92
CA ILE A 119 -7.50 -30.11 19.68
C ILE A 119 -8.91 -30.64 19.54
N ILE A 120 -9.20 -31.33 18.43
CA ILE A 120 -10.53 -31.83 18.10
C ILE A 120 -10.63 -33.35 18.14
N ASP A 121 -9.48 -34.03 18.07
CA ASP A 121 -9.41 -35.47 18.18
C ASP A 121 -8.03 -35.89 18.74
N GLY A 122 -7.99 -37.04 19.39
CA GLY A 122 -6.81 -37.54 20.04
C GLY A 122 -7.21 -38.43 21.21
N PHE A 123 -6.25 -39.13 21.83
CA PHE A 123 -6.56 -39.95 23.00
C PHE A 123 -7.07 -39.07 24.14
N ASN A 124 -8.37 -39.12 24.43
CA ASN A 124 -9.15 -38.30 25.38
C ASN A 124 -8.65 -38.29 26.84
N TRP A 125 -7.49 -38.83 27.11
CA TRP A 125 -7.00 -39.09 28.47
C TRP A 125 -6.13 -37.96 29.01
N PHE A 126 -5.58 -37.12 28.12
CA PHE A 126 -4.55 -36.15 28.51
C PHE A 126 -4.89 -34.71 28.23
N TYR A 127 -5.91 -34.42 27.43
CA TYR A 127 -6.17 -33.04 26.96
C TYR A 127 -7.57 -32.59 27.36
N LYS A 128 -7.66 -31.30 27.71
CA LYS A 128 -8.93 -30.64 27.93
C LYS A 128 -9.41 -30.15 26.56
N GLU A 129 -10.60 -30.57 26.14
CA GLU A 129 -11.26 -30.02 24.97
C GLU A 129 -11.42 -28.50 25.11
N GLY A 130 -11.20 -27.77 24.04
CA GLY A 130 -11.39 -26.31 23.98
C GLY A 130 -10.22 -25.58 23.32
N ILE A 131 -10.32 -24.27 23.32
CA ILE A 131 -9.29 -23.39 22.77
C ILE A 131 -8.04 -23.49 23.64
N ILE A 132 -6.91 -23.89 23.04
CA ILE A 132 -5.65 -24.07 23.76
C ILE A 132 -4.87 -22.77 23.81
N ASP A 133 -4.82 -22.02 22.69
CA ASP A 133 -4.26 -20.67 22.64
C ASP A 133 -5.00 -19.84 21.60
N GLU A 134 -5.19 -18.58 21.89
CA GLU A 134 -5.78 -17.60 20.98
C GLU A 134 -4.98 -16.30 20.97
N ILE A 135 -4.88 -15.68 19.79
CA ILE A 135 -4.27 -14.37 19.64
C ILE A 135 -5.16 -13.45 18.81
N ILE A 136 -5.08 -12.17 19.08
CA ILE A 136 -5.86 -11.17 18.34
C ILE A 136 -5.20 -10.95 16.98
N VAL A 137 -5.99 -11.07 15.91
CA VAL A 137 -5.58 -10.69 14.56
C VAL A 137 -5.81 -9.20 14.41
N LYS A 138 -4.74 -8.43 14.42
CA LYS A 138 -4.81 -6.99 14.26
C LYS A 138 -4.78 -6.62 12.78
N ASN A 139 -5.74 -5.81 12.40
CA ASN A 139 -5.78 -5.25 11.06
C ASN A 139 -4.93 -3.96 11.00
N LYS A 140 -3.60 -4.10 11.18
CA LYS A 140 -2.67 -3.00 11.17
C LYS A 140 -2.24 -2.60 9.76
N CYS A 141 -2.23 -3.55 8.84
CA CYS A 141 -1.92 -3.29 7.43
C CYS A 141 -3.11 -2.61 6.74
N LEU A 142 -2.85 -1.58 5.94
CA LEU A 142 -3.85 -0.89 5.12
C LEU A 142 -4.36 -1.73 3.94
N CYS A 143 -3.70 -2.86 3.63
CA CYS A 143 -4.12 -3.70 2.52
C CYS A 143 -5.49 -4.30 2.79
N ASN A 144 -6.35 -4.18 1.78
CA ASN A 144 -7.67 -4.81 1.75
C ASN A 144 -8.58 -4.52 2.96
N ARG A 145 -8.44 -3.34 3.55
CA ARG A 145 -9.37 -2.84 4.58
C ARG A 145 -9.64 -1.35 4.39
N HIS A 146 -10.65 -0.87 5.03
CA HIS A 146 -10.93 0.57 5.11
C HIS A 146 -9.81 1.29 5.88
N ILE A 147 -9.51 2.51 5.48
CA ILE A 147 -8.74 3.46 6.29
C ILE A 147 -9.66 4.01 7.37
N THR A 148 -9.13 4.24 8.56
CA THR A 148 -9.93 4.78 9.69
C THR A 148 -9.84 6.30 9.77
N LEU A 149 -10.79 6.89 10.51
CA LEU A 149 -10.78 8.33 10.77
C LEU A 149 -9.48 8.76 11.48
N GLU A 150 -9.06 7.99 12.49
CA GLU A 150 -7.82 8.27 13.23
C GLU A 150 -6.58 8.20 12.34
N GLU A 151 -6.56 7.28 11.37
CA GLU A 151 -5.46 7.20 10.40
C GLU A 151 -5.42 8.41 9.48
N LEU A 152 -6.57 8.93 9.03
CA LEU A 152 -6.63 10.17 8.24
C LEU A 152 -6.14 11.37 9.05
N ILE A 153 -6.54 11.47 10.32
CA ILE A 153 -6.06 12.52 11.22
C ILE A 153 -4.54 12.38 11.44
N LYS A 154 -4.07 11.17 11.66
CA LYS A 154 -2.65 10.87 11.90
C LYS A 154 -1.73 11.24 10.73
N ILE A 155 -2.25 11.18 9.50
CA ILE A 155 -1.50 11.63 8.31
C ILE A 155 -1.62 13.13 8.03
N GLY A 156 -2.25 13.90 8.92
CA GLY A 156 -2.30 15.36 8.86
C GLY A 156 -3.51 15.94 8.15
N ILE A 157 -4.60 15.17 8.02
CA ILE A 157 -5.89 15.71 7.58
C ILE A 157 -6.65 16.23 8.81
N GLN A 158 -7.20 17.44 8.73
CA GLN A 158 -7.98 18.03 9.81
C GLN A 158 -9.21 17.15 10.12
N GLU A 159 -9.54 16.96 11.39
CA GLU A 159 -10.58 16.01 11.86
C GLU A 159 -11.94 16.23 11.19
N SER A 160 -12.41 17.48 11.09
CA SER A 160 -13.68 17.78 10.42
C SER A 160 -13.67 17.38 8.93
N ILE A 161 -12.56 17.65 8.24
CA ILE A 161 -12.39 17.26 6.85
C ILE A 161 -12.29 15.74 6.73
N ALA A 162 -11.53 15.09 7.61
CA ALA A 162 -11.41 13.63 7.61
C ALA A 162 -12.77 12.95 7.80
N GLY A 163 -13.64 13.49 8.69
CA GLY A 163 -15.01 13.01 8.90
C GLY A 163 -15.88 13.12 7.64
N ASP A 164 -15.78 14.23 6.91
CA ASP A 164 -16.55 14.44 5.68
C ASP A 164 -16.12 13.51 4.53
N TYR A 165 -14.86 13.04 4.53
CA TYR A 165 -14.27 12.32 3.41
C TYR A 165 -14.08 10.82 3.63
N ILE A 166 -14.14 10.32 4.86
CA ILE A 166 -13.77 8.93 5.21
C ILE A 166 -14.56 7.89 4.40
N ASP A 167 -15.87 8.04 4.31
CA ASP A 167 -16.72 7.08 3.60
C ASP A 167 -16.47 7.13 2.09
N ALA A 168 -16.37 8.32 1.51
CA ALA A 168 -16.10 8.51 0.09
C ALA A 168 -14.71 7.98 -0.30
N LEU A 169 -13.69 8.14 0.55
CA LEU A 169 -12.36 7.56 0.33
C LEU A 169 -12.41 6.04 0.32
N ASN A 170 -13.06 5.43 1.31
CA ASN A 170 -13.16 3.99 1.41
C ASN A 170 -13.97 3.37 0.26
N GLN A 171 -15.06 3.99 -0.16
CA GLN A 171 -15.80 3.58 -1.34
C GLN A 171 -14.96 3.69 -2.61
N THR A 172 -14.22 4.79 -2.78
CA THR A 172 -13.31 5.00 -3.92
C THR A 172 -12.20 3.95 -3.94
N PHE A 173 -11.63 3.59 -2.80
CA PHE A 173 -10.60 2.54 -2.72
C PHE A 173 -11.11 1.19 -3.21
N VAL A 174 -12.34 0.84 -2.87
CA VAL A 174 -12.99 -0.41 -3.33
C VAL A 174 -13.33 -0.32 -4.82
N GLU A 175 -14.01 0.74 -5.26
CA GLU A 175 -14.49 0.91 -6.64
C GLU A 175 -13.35 0.90 -7.66
N TYR A 176 -12.19 1.47 -7.31
CA TYR A 176 -11.05 1.64 -8.22
C TYR A 176 -9.86 0.73 -7.92
N ASP A 177 -10.07 -0.32 -7.12
CA ASP A 177 -9.02 -1.29 -6.78
C ASP A 177 -7.75 -0.64 -6.18
N ILE A 178 -7.93 0.45 -5.40
CA ILE A 178 -6.86 1.11 -4.65
C ILE A 178 -6.77 0.44 -3.27
N ASN A 179 -6.57 -0.88 -3.24
CA ASN A 179 -6.81 -1.69 -2.05
C ASN A 179 -5.52 -2.15 -1.35
N THR A 180 -4.35 -2.08 -1.98
CA THR A 180 -3.08 -2.40 -1.33
C THR A 180 -2.51 -1.21 -0.56
N CYS A 181 -1.65 -1.46 0.44
CA CYS A 181 -0.97 -0.40 1.18
C CYS A 181 -0.26 0.57 0.25
N ILE A 182 0.52 0.04 -0.69
CA ILE A 182 1.33 0.85 -1.59
C ILE A 182 0.46 1.72 -2.51
N ARG A 183 -0.64 1.19 -3.06
CA ARG A 183 -1.58 1.98 -3.87
C ARG A 183 -2.21 3.10 -3.06
N LYS A 184 -2.67 2.81 -1.83
CA LYS A 184 -3.30 3.81 -0.95
C LYS A 184 -2.36 4.92 -0.55
N VAL A 185 -1.11 4.61 -0.16
CA VAL A 185 -0.17 5.65 0.27
C VAL A 185 0.24 6.55 -0.89
N HIS A 186 0.44 5.99 -2.09
CA HIS A 186 0.71 6.78 -3.29
C HIS A 186 -0.49 7.66 -3.66
N PHE A 187 -1.70 7.10 -3.69
CA PHE A 187 -2.92 7.86 -3.99
C PHE A 187 -3.11 9.00 -2.99
N LEU A 188 -3.07 8.71 -1.68
CA LEU A 188 -3.21 9.72 -0.63
C LEU A 188 -2.16 10.83 -0.74
N ALA A 189 -0.89 10.49 -0.95
CA ALA A 189 0.18 11.48 -1.08
C ALA A 189 -0.08 12.45 -2.24
N GLN A 190 -0.61 11.95 -3.36
CA GLN A 190 -0.90 12.79 -4.52
C GLN A 190 -2.12 13.68 -4.29
N ILE A 191 -3.25 13.13 -3.86
CA ILE A 191 -4.46 13.93 -3.63
C ILE A 191 -4.28 14.95 -2.50
N MET A 192 -3.54 14.61 -1.45
CA MET A 192 -3.21 15.55 -0.37
C MET A 192 -2.36 16.73 -0.86
N HIS A 193 -1.46 16.50 -1.82
CA HIS A 193 -0.73 17.59 -2.46
C HIS A 193 -1.65 18.47 -3.30
N GLU A 194 -2.42 17.87 -4.23
CA GLU A 194 -3.26 18.59 -5.19
C GLU A 194 -4.36 19.43 -4.50
N SER A 195 -4.89 18.93 -3.38
CA SER A 195 -6.02 19.56 -2.69
C SER A 195 -5.66 20.27 -1.39
N GLY A 196 -4.37 20.39 -1.04
CA GLY A 196 -3.95 20.96 0.25
C GLY A 196 -4.52 20.21 1.44
N ASN A 197 -4.29 18.89 1.52
CA ASN A 197 -4.81 17.98 2.52
C ASN A 197 -6.35 17.89 2.53
N LEU A 198 -6.93 17.70 1.35
CA LEU A 198 -8.37 17.58 1.07
C LEU A 198 -9.19 18.86 1.29
N LYS A 199 -8.53 19.99 1.53
CA LYS A 199 -9.19 21.27 1.82
C LYS A 199 -9.75 21.95 0.58
N TYR A 200 -9.02 21.89 -0.55
CA TYR A 200 -9.36 22.61 -1.76
C TYR A 200 -9.82 21.65 -2.86
N THR A 201 -11.08 21.77 -3.21
CA THR A 201 -11.74 20.94 -4.25
C THR A 201 -12.13 21.72 -5.49
N SER A 202 -11.83 23.02 -5.52
CA SER A 202 -12.06 23.93 -6.63
C SER A 202 -10.80 24.72 -6.90
N GLU A 203 -10.44 24.91 -8.16
CA GLU A 203 -9.23 25.62 -8.59
C GLU A 203 -9.19 27.04 -8.01
N LEU A 204 -8.11 27.33 -7.26
CA LEU A 204 -7.93 28.62 -6.62
C LEU A 204 -7.64 29.69 -7.63
N GLY A 205 -8.35 30.82 -7.53
CA GLY A 205 -8.19 31.96 -8.43
C GLY A 205 -8.90 31.82 -9.78
N ALA A 206 -9.52 30.66 -10.07
CA ALA A 206 -10.30 30.47 -11.28
C ALA A 206 -11.79 30.78 -11.06
N SER A 207 -12.40 31.54 -11.97
CA SER A 207 -13.84 31.79 -11.98
C SER A 207 -14.63 30.59 -12.52
N ASN A 208 -15.94 30.56 -12.27
CA ASN A 208 -16.79 29.48 -12.80
C ASN A 208 -16.97 29.55 -14.34
N SER A 209 -16.54 30.65 -15.00
CA SER A 209 -16.55 30.80 -16.47
C SER A 209 -15.24 30.34 -17.11
N ASP A 210 -14.17 30.21 -16.35
CA ASP A 210 -12.88 29.82 -16.90
C ASP A 210 -12.93 28.41 -17.51
N TYR A 211 -12.11 28.19 -18.53
CA TYR A 211 -12.12 26.93 -19.32
C TYR A 211 -13.52 26.57 -19.86
N ASN A 212 -14.32 27.61 -20.26
CA ASN A 212 -15.71 27.43 -20.69
C ASN A 212 -16.60 26.77 -19.61
N GLY A 213 -16.32 27.06 -18.35
CA GLY A 213 -17.03 26.51 -17.18
C GLY A 213 -16.49 25.16 -16.64
N PHE A 214 -15.38 24.66 -17.19
CA PHE A 214 -14.79 23.38 -16.83
C PHE A 214 -13.43 23.53 -16.14
N LYS A 215 -13.36 24.46 -15.17
CA LYS A 215 -12.19 24.65 -14.32
C LYS A 215 -11.84 23.41 -13.51
N GLY A 216 -10.67 23.38 -12.90
CA GLY A 216 -10.24 22.29 -12.05
C GLY A 216 -11.19 22.06 -10.85
N ARG A 217 -11.72 20.83 -10.71
CA ARG A 217 -12.56 20.42 -9.58
C ARG A 217 -12.22 19.02 -9.10
N GLY A 218 -12.56 18.76 -7.84
CA GLY A 218 -12.25 17.51 -7.15
C GLY A 218 -10.85 17.46 -6.58
N LEU A 219 -10.52 16.39 -5.86
CA LEU A 219 -9.23 16.27 -5.15
C LEU A 219 -8.01 16.14 -6.07
N ILE A 220 -8.22 15.84 -7.36
CA ILE A 220 -7.14 15.77 -8.37
C ILE A 220 -7.28 16.86 -9.43
N GLN A 221 -8.21 17.79 -9.25
CA GLN A 221 -8.42 18.94 -10.11
C GLN A 221 -8.65 18.58 -11.59
N ILE A 222 -9.60 17.66 -11.87
CA ILE A 222 -9.94 17.38 -13.28
C ILE A 222 -10.47 18.65 -13.95
N THR A 223 -9.89 18.95 -15.10
CA THR A 223 -10.12 20.18 -15.85
C THR A 223 -10.49 19.82 -17.29
N THR A 224 -11.14 20.72 -18.00
CA THR A 224 -11.60 20.64 -19.39
C THR A 224 -12.88 19.83 -19.59
N LYS A 225 -13.63 20.24 -20.61
CA LYS A 225 -14.91 19.63 -20.97
C LYS A 225 -14.76 18.13 -21.30
N GLU A 226 -13.67 17.76 -21.94
CA GLU A 226 -13.38 16.39 -22.35
C GLU A 226 -13.25 15.47 -21.14
N ASN A 227 -12.54 15.90 -20.10
CA ASN A 227 -12.36 15.15 -18.86
C ASN A 227 -13.67 15.00 -18.09
N TYR A 228 -14.43 16.10 -17.98
CA TYR A 228 -15.74 16.05 -17.33
C TYR A 228 -16.68 15.10 -18.04
N LYS A 229 -16.77 15.16 -19.37
CA LYS A 229 -17.61 14.25 -20.16
C LYS A 229 -17.16 12.79 -20.09
N ALA A 230 -15.86 12.54 -20.05
CA ALA A 230 -15.33 11.21 -19.91
C ALA A 230 -15.67 10.62 -18.52
N TYR A 231 -15.59 11.42 -17.46
CA TYR A 231 -16.00 11.04 -16.12
C TYR A 231 -17.51 10.83 -16.05
N GLU A 232 -18.33 11.78 -16.57
CA GLU A 232 -19.80 11.68 -16.70
C GLU A 232 -20.23 10.36 -17.32
N LYS A 233 -19.63 10.03 -18.48
CA LYS A 233 -19.91 8.79 -19.20
C LYS A 233 -19.59 7.56 -18.36
N TYR A 234 -18.49 7.61 -17.61
CA TYR A 234 -18.06 6.47 -16.80
C TYR A 234 -19.00 6.23 -15.61
N ILE A 235 -19.42 7.28 -14.92
CA ILE A 235 -20.31 7.15 -13.75
C ILE A 235 -21.79 7.09 -14.12
N ASN A 236 -22.14 7.32 -15.38
CA ASN A 236 -23.52 7.42 -15.89
C ASN A 236 -24.39 8.41 -15.09
N GLU A 237 -23.80 9.57 -14.72
CA GLU A 237 -24.47 10.63 -13.97
C GLU A 237 -24.06 12.01 -14.53
N ASP A 238 -25.04 12.92 -14.69
CA ASP A 238 -24.80 14.27 -15.20
C ASP A 238 -23.95 15.11 -14.26
N VAL A 239 -22.76 15.51 -14.75
CA VAL A 239 -21.82 16.43 -14.11
C VAL A 239 -21.36 17.53 -15.08
N THR A 240 -22.06 17.74 -16.19
CA THR A 240 -21.65 18.68 -17.24
C THR A 240 -22.70 19.69 -17.66
N SER A 241 -24.00 19.39 -17.57
CA SER A 241 -25.08 20.17 -18.19
C SER A 241 -25.27 21.56 -17.60
N SER A 242 -25.09 21.74 -16.31
CA SER A 242 -25.26 22.99 -15.60
C SER A 242 -24.08 23.29 -14.66
N LEU A 243 -24.03 24.50 -14.11
CA LEU A 243 -23.04 24.84 -13.08
C LEU A 243 -23.23 23.97 -11.83
N GLU A 244 -24.46 23.76 -11.42
CA GLU A 244 -24.80 22.92 -10.27
C GLU A 244 -24.31 21.49 -10.47
N CYS A 245 -24.53 20.90 -11.65
CA CYS A 245 -24.01 19.58 -11.99
C CYS A 245 -22.49 19.53 -11.93
N LYS A 246 -21.79 20.53 -12.43
CA LYS A 246 -20.31 20.62 -12.35
C LYS A 246 -19.82 20.75 -10.89
N MET A 247 -20.54 21.49 -10.04
CA MET A 247 -20.20 21.69 -8.65
C MET A 247 -20.34 20.42 -7.80
N LYS A 248 -21.02 19.36 -8.27
CA LYS A 248 -20.99 18.06 -7.63
C LYS A 248 -19.55 17.54 -7.41
N LEU A 249 -18.64 17.86 -8.36
CA LEU A 249 -17.24 17.46 -8.25
C LEU A 249 -16.49 18.16 -7.10
N GLU A 250 -17.04 19.20 -6.51
CA GLU A 250 -16.42 19.90 -5.38
C GLU A 250 -16.75 19.27 -4.02
N LYS A 251 -17.65 18.29 -3.97
CA LYS A 251 -18.11 17.64 -2.73
C LYS A 251 -18.01 16.11 -2.81
N PRO A 252 -17.85 15.41 -1.66
CA PRO A 252 -18.04 13.96 -1.63
C PRO A 252 -19.45 13.56 -2.11
N PRO A 253 -19.60 12.41 -2.77
CA PRO A 253 -18.53 11.46 -3.10
C PRO A 253 -17.72 11.86 -4.34
N HIS A 254 -18.22 12.74 -5.23
CA HIS A 254 -17.63 13.00 -6.55
C HIS A 254 -16.23 13.61 -6.49
N SER A 255 -15.93 14.42 -5.49
CA SER A 255 -14.58 14.99 -5.35
C SER A 255 -13.49 13.94 -5.18
N VAL A 256 -13.79 12.84 -4.50
CA VAL A 256 -12.90 11.69 -4.31
C VAL A 256 -13.01 10.72 -5.47
N ARG A 257 -14.24 10.39 -5.88
CA ARG A 257 -14.53 9.43 -6.92
C ARG A 257 -13.92 9.82 -8.26
N SER A 258 -13.93 11.12 -8.59
CA SER A 258 -13.26 11.65 -9.80
C SER A 258 -11.73 11.47 -9.74
N ALA A 259 -11.13 11.55 -8.54
CA ALA A 259 -9.72 11.26 -8.36
C ALA A 259 -9.41 9.77 -8.55
N GLY A 260 -10.25 8.87 -8.03
CA GLY A 260 -10.13 7.42 -8.25
C GLY A 260 -10.28 7.05 -9.74
N TRP A 261 -11.26 7.65 -10.42
CA TRP A 261 -11.44 7.49 -11.86
C TRP A 261 -10.21 7.94 -12.65
N PHE A 262 -9.68 9.12 -12.36
CA PHE A 262 -8.45 9.59 -13.00
C PHE A 262 -7.29 8.62 -12.75
N TRP A 263 -7.12 8.22 -11.50
CA TRP A 263 -6.04 7.34 -11.05
C TRP A 263 -6.05 5.99 -11.79
N THR A 264 -7.18 5.32 -11.82
CA THR A 264 -7.26 3.94 -12.31
C THR A 264 -7.65 3.87 -13.79
N ILE A 265 -8.71 4.59 -14.19
CA ILE A 265 -9.29 4.43 -15.51
C ILE A 265 -8.55 5.28 -16.55
N LYS A 266 -8.27 6.55 -16.23
CA LYS A 266 -7.64 7.46 -17.18
C LYS A 266 -6.13 7.28 -17.27
N ALA A 267 -5.46 7.15 -16.13
CA ALA A 267 -4.00 7.18 -16.03
C ALA A 267 -3.36 5.84 -15.67
N SER A 268 -4.15 4.83 -15.31
CA SER A 268 -3.68 3.47 -14.96
C SER A 268 -2.58 3.46 -13.90
N LEU A 269 -2.71 4.29 -12.85
CA LEU A 269 -1.63 4.54 -11.86
C LEU A 269 -1.45 3.39 -10.88
N ASN A 270 -2.43 2.48 -10.71
CA ASN A 270 -2.29 1.33 -9.81
C ASN A 270 -1.03 0.51 -10.13
N GLN A 271 -0.76 0.23 -11.43
CA GLN A 271 0.43 -0.51 -11.83
C GLN A 271 1.75 0.18 -11.45
N TYR A 272 1.80 1.51 -11.52
CA TYR A 272 2.99 2.28 -11.13
C TYR A 272 3.14 2.38 -9.62
N ALA A 273 2.03 2.37 -8.89
CA ALA A 273 2.05 2.27 -7.45
C ALA A 273 2.54 0.88 -6.99
N ASP A 274 2.11 -0.19 -7.65
CA ASP A 274 2.59 -1.55 -7.37
C ASP A 274 4.10 -1.69 -7.59
N ASP A 275 4.65 -1.02 -8.63
CA ASP A 275 6.08 -0.94 -8.89
C ASP A 275 6.80 0.07 -7.98
N ASN A 276 6.08 0.76 -7.08
CA ASN A 276 6.59 1.86 -6.25
C ASN A 276 7.27 2.99 -7.06
N ASP A 277 6.77 3.26 -8.28
CA ASP A 277 7.36 4.27 -9.18
C ASP A 277 6.76 5.66 -8.93
N PHE A 278 7.07 6.24 -7.78
CA PHE A 278 6.62 7.56 -7.36
C PHE A 278 6.94 8.68 -8.36
N MET A 279 8.11 8.60 -8.99
CA MET A 279 8.57 9.60 -9.95
C MET A 279 7.66 9.64 -11.17
N ASN A 280 7.31 8.46 -11.71
CA ASN A 280 6.42 8.35 -12.86
C ASN A 280 4.98 8.73 -12.52
N ILE A 281 4.48 8.34 -11.33
CA ILE A 281 3.18 8.77 -10.83
C ILE A 281 3.08 10.30 -10.77
N THR A 282 4.06 10.94 -10.14
CA THR A 282 4.12 12.41 -10.05
C THR A 282 4.14 13.05 -11.44
N ARG A 283 4.96 12.49 -12.35
CA ARG A 283 5.10 12.97 -13.72
C ARG A 283 3.77 12.90 -14.50
N ILE A 284 3.02 11.82 -14.33
CA ILE A 284 1.74 11.64 -15.03
C ILE A 284 0.66 12.57 -14.48
N ILE A 285 0.55 12.72 -13.16
CA ILE A 285 -0.48 13.58 -12.55
C ILE A 285 -0.22 15.05 -12.85
N ASN A 286 1.00 15.52 -12.65
CA ASN A 286 1.33 16.95 -12.78
C ASN A 286 1.71 17.38 -14.20
N GLY A 287 2.02 16.43 -15.08
CA GLY A 287 2.62 16.74 -16.39
C GLY A 287 4.12 17.05 -16.32
N GLY A 288 4.72 17.11 -15.13
CA GLY A 288 6.12 17.41 -14.84
C GLY A 288 6.47 17.00 -13.41
N PHE A 289 7.34 17.79 -12.75
CA PHE A 289 7.78 17.53 -11.38
C PHE A 289 7.42 18.65 -10.39
N ASN A 290 6.45 19.49 -10.73
CA ASN A 290 6.01 20.54 -9.80
C ASN A 290 5.44 19.91 -8.53
N GLY A 291 5.87 20.43 -7.37
CA GLY A 291 5.48 19.87 -6.08
C GLY A 291 6.09 18.52 -5.73
N TYR A 292 7.09 18.03 -6.51
CA TYR A 292 7.73 16.72 -6.28
C TYR A 292 8.17 16.52 -4.83
N ASN A 293 8.88 17.50 -4.26
CA ASN A 293 9.40 17.40 -2.90
C ASN A 293 8.28 17.32 -1.85
N ASP A 294 7.20 18.12 -2.00
CA ASP A 294 6.07 18.09 -1.07
C ASP A 294 5.31 16.75 -1.17
N ARG A 295 5.08 16.26 -2.39
CA ARG A 295 4.47 14.93 -2.61
C ARG A 295 5.28 13.82 -1.98
N LEU A 296 6.61 13.87 -2.12
CA LEU A 296 7.53 12.90 -1.53
C LEU A 296 7.53 12.98 0.00
N GLN A 297 7.52 14.19 0.57
CA GLN A 297 7.41 14.37 2.02
C GLN A 297 6.10 13.79 2.55
N LYS A 298 4.97 14.03 1.87
CA LYS A 298 3.67 13.46 2.23
C LYS A 298 3.71 11.93 2.16
N LEU A 299 4.25 11.36 1.08
CA LEU A 299 4.38 9.90 0.95
C LEU A 299 5.18 9.30 2.11
N LYS A 300 6.37 9.85 2.40
CA LYS A 300 7.22 9.41 3.52
C LYS A 300 6.49 9.51 4.87
N PHE A 301 5.77 10.60 5.08
CA PHE A 301 5.01 10.82 6.30
C PHE A 301 3.85 9.84 6.46
N ILE A 302 3.09 9.58 5.40
CA ILE A 302 1.99 8.60 5.38
C ILE A 302 2.52 7.21 5.70
N ILE A 303 3.59 6.77 5.00
CA ILE A 303 4.21 5.47 5.22
C ILE A 303 4.62 5.32 6.69
N LYS A 304 5.36 6.29 7.22
CA LYS A 304 5.81 6.29 8.62
C LYS A 304 4.63 6.26 9.60
N SER A 305 3.53 6.94 9.28
CA SER A 305 2.41 7.13 10.21
C SER A 305 1.48 5.94 10.28
N ILE A 306 1.16 5.29 9.15
CA ILE A 306 0.08 4.30 9.10
C ILE A 306 0.45 2.97 8.43
N VAL A 307 1.69 2.81 7.96
CA VAL A 307 2.17 1.57 7.29
C VAL A 307 3.24 0.85 8.10
N SER A 308 3.65 1.38 9.25
CA SER A 308 4.74 0.85 10.09
C SER A 308 4.61 -0.62 10.50
N ASP A 309 3.41 -1.16 10.42
CA ASP A 309 3.08 -2.53 10.81
C ASP A 309 2.78 -3.46 9.62
N CYS A 310 3.04 -3.00 8.39
CA CYS A 310 3.03 -3.86 7.21
C CYS A 310 4.43 -4.46 7.03
N ASP A 311 4.50 -5.75 6.66
CA ASP A 311 5.76 -6.41 6.26
C ASP A 311 6.31 -5.89 4.91
N LEU A 312 5.76 -4.78 4.41
CA LEU A 312 6.17 -4.12 3.19
C LEU A 312 7.22 -3.06 3.53
N ASP A 313 8.45 -3.33 3.16
CA ASP A 313 9.49 -2.32 3.09
C ASP A 313 9.25 -1.46 1.84
N ILE A 314 8.48 -0.38 2.01
CA ILE A 314 8.24 0.57 0.92
C ILE A 314 9.45 1.50 0.89
N ALA A 315 10.37 1.23 -0.03
CA ALA A 315 11.50 2.10 -0.27
C ALA A 315 11.02 3.52 -0.64
N THR A 316 11.63 4.52 -0.04
CA THR A 316 11.36 5.95 -0.29
C THR A 316 12.58 6.69 -0.81
N ASP A 317 13.60 5.93 -1.22
CA ASP A 317 14.80 6.40 -1.89
C ASP A 317 14.66 6.08 -3.38
N TYR A 318 14.26 7.10 -4.14
CA TYR A 318 13.90 6.96 -5.55
C TYR A 318 15.07 7.30 -6.44
N ASP A 319 15.45 6.36 -7.27
CA ASP A 319 16.51 6.46 -8.26
C ASP A 319 15.91 6.70 -9.65
N PHE A 320 16.30 7.81 -10.30
CA PHE A 320 15.86 8.16 -11.65
C PHE A 320 16.06 7.03 -12.66
N LYS A 321 17.17 6.29 -12.56
CA LYS A 321 17.51 5.20 -13.49
C LYS A 321 16.61 3.97 -13.35
N LYS A 322 15.99 3.80 -12.19
CA LYS A 322 15.06 2.70 -11.91
C LYS A 322 13.61 3.03 -12.25
N SER A 323 13.28 4.30 -12.35
CA SER A 323 11.94 4.76 -12.71
C SER A 323 11.67 4.63 -14.20
N ARG A 324 10.42 4.40 -14.57
CA ARG A 324 9.98 4.36 -15.99
C ARG A 324 10.20 5.67 -16.72
N ILE A 325 10.31 6.81 -16.01
CA ILE A 325 10.64 8.10 -16.61
C ILE A 325 11.99 8.09 -17.30
N TYR A 326 12.94 7.27 -16.87
CA TYR A 326 14.26 7.11 -17.48
C TYR A 326 14.18 6.65 -18.94
N ASN A 327 13.18 5.84 -19.29
CA ASN A 327 12.96 5.33 -20.63
C ASN A 327 12.04 6.21 -21.50
N ASN A 328 11.73 7.41 -21.05
CA ASN A 328 10.92 8.38 -21.80
C ASN A 328 11.69 9.68 -21.99
N ALA A 329 12.00 10.04 -23.24
CA ALA A 329 12.84 11.18 -23.56
C ALA A 329 12.31 12.51 -23.01
N ILE A 330 10.98 12.72 -23.06
CA ILE A 330 10.36 13.94 -22.55
C ILE A 330 10.49 13.99 -21.03
N SER A 331 10.24 12.87 -20.35
CA SER A 331 10.36 12.78 -18.89
C SER A 331 11.82 12.92 -18.44
N SER A 332 12.77 12.32 -19.17
CA SER A 332 14.19 12.47 -18.90
C SER A 332 14.66 13.92 -19.07
N PHE A 333 14.20 14.60 -20.13
CA PHE A 333 14.45 16.03 -20.29
C PHE A 333 13.84 16.86 -19.14
N ALA A 334 12.59 16.59 -18.77
CA ALA A 334 11.90 17.28 -17.68
C ALA A 334 12.61 17.05 -16.33
N TRP A 335 13.16 15.84 -16.10
CA TRP A 335 13.97 15.53 -14.92
C TRP A 335 15.27 16.34 -14.90
N GLY A 336 15.99 16.37 -16.04
CA GLY A 336 17.18 17.19 -16.18
C GLY A 336 16.90 18.67 -15.88
N LEU A 337 15.80 19.17 -16.42
CA LEU A 337 15.37 20.57 -16.21
C LEU A 337 14.97 20.87 -14.76
N TRP A 338 14.29 19.93 -14.07
CA TRP A 338 13.89 20.07 -12.67
C TRP A 338 15.09 20.23 -11.74
N HIS A 339 16.23 19.63 -12.09
CA HIS A 339 17.49 19.70 -11.36
C HIS A 339 18.47 20.78 -11.87
N ASP A 340 18.12 21.47 -12.95
CA ASP A 340 18.97 22.48 -13.57
C ASP A 340 18.81 23.85 -12.88
N SER A 341 19.92 24.52 -12.59
CA SER A 341 19.96 25.88 -12.06
C SER A 341 19.25 26.91 -12.98
N ALA A 342 19.13 26.62 -14.29
CA ALA A 342 18.34 27.42 -15.22
C ALA A 342 16.82 27.31 -14.99
N CYS A 343 16.33 26.28 -14.30
CA CYS A 343 14.94 26.16 -13.91
C CYS A 343 14.67 27.11 -12.75
N ARG A 344 13.98 28.20 -13.01
CA ARG A 344 13.68 29.22 -11.99
C ARG A 344 12.33 29.01 -11.29
N LYS A 345 11.70 27.86 -11.50
CA LYS A 345 10.43 27.56 -10.88
C LYS A 345 10.60 27.31 -9.38
N LYS A 346 9.69 27.84 -8.58
CA LYS A 346 9.67 27.59 -7.13
C LYS A 346 9.55 26.08 -6.85
N GLY A 347 10.42 25.57 -6.00
CA GLY A 347 10.42 24.17 -5.60
C GLY A 347 11.29 23.23 -6.46
N CYS A 348 11.97 23.73 -7.49
CA CYS A 348 12.99 22.96 -8.20
C CYS A 348 14.11 22.54 -7.23
N ASN A 349 14.63 21.35 -7.46
CA ASN A 349 15.69 20.77 -6.64
C ASN A 349 17.00 20.78 -7.44
N TYR A 350 17.80 21.82 -7.25
CA TYR A 350 19.04 21.99 -8.02
C TYR A 350 20.07 20.92 -7.65
N ASP A 351 20.39 20.07 -8.62
CA ASP A 351 21.43 19.06 -8.53
C ASP A 351 22.06 18.87 -9.93
N VAL A 352 23.29 19.32 -10.08
CA VAL A 352 23.98 19.32 -11.37
C VAL A 352 24.18 17.89 -11.92
N LYS A 353 24.41 16.91 -11.06
CA LYS A 353 24.59 15.51 -11.49
C LYS A 353 23.28 14.91 -12.01
N GLU A 354 22.18 15.14 -11.30
CA GLU A 354 20.86 14.71 -11.75
C GLU A 354 20.43 15.44 -13.03
N ALA A 355 20.72 16.74 -13.14
CA ALA A 355 20.44 17.50 -14.35
C ALA A 355 21.21 16.93 -15.57
N ILE A 356 22.49 16.65 -15.41
CA ILE A 356 23.32 16.04 -16.46
C ILE A 356 22.76 14.66 -16.84
N CYS A 357 22.46 13.82 -15.85
CA CYS A 357 21.92 12.47 -16.07
C CYS A 357 20.62 12.50 -16.89
N GLY A 358 19.70 13.41 -16.55
CA GLY A 358 18.44 13.60 -17.28
C GLY A 358 18.64 14.03 -18.74
N TYR A 359 19.51 15.00 -18.98
CA TYR A 359 19.79 15.49 -20.33
C TYR A 359 20.57 14.48 -21.18
N GLU A 360 21.56 13.81 -20.62
CA GLU A 360 22.30 12.73 -21.32
C GLU A 360 21.35 11.63 -21.74
N ARG A 361 20.47 11.20 -20.83
CA ARG A 361 19.48 10.19 -21.16
C ARG A 361 18.50 10.62 -22.25
N CYS A 362 18.06 11.88 -22.23
CA CYS A 362 17.24 12.43 -23.31
C CYS A 362 17.92 12.36 -24.66
N ILE A 363 19.23 12.68 -24.72
CA ILE A 363 20.03 12.59 -25.97
C ILE A 363 20.16 11.15 -26.43
N GLU A 364 20.45 10.22 -25.54
CA GLU A 364 20.56 8.78 -25.86
C GLU A 364 19.26 8.23 -26.46
N LEU A 365 18.12 8.62 -25.93
CA LEU A 365 16.81 8.19 -26.43
C LEU A 365 16.44 8.84 -27.77
N ASN A 366 17.18 9.86 -28.18
CA ASN A 366 17.11 10.53 -29.47
C ASN A 366 15.71 10.75 -30.06
N PRO A 367 14.84 11.54 -29.39
CA PRO A 367 13.47 11.75 -29.84
C PRO A 367 13.43 12.58 -31.13
N GLN A 368 13.17 11.92 -32.25
CA GLN A 368 13.20 12.50 -33.60
C GLN A 368 12.15 13.58 -33.88
N LYS A 369 11.09 13.69 -33.10
CA LYS A 369 9.89 14.45 -33.46
C LYS A 369 9.41 15.48 -32.45
N PHE A 370 10.06 15.66 -31.31
CA PHE A 370 9.62 16.62 -30.31
C PHE A 370 10.39 17.92 -30.41
N ASN A 371 9.72 18.97 -30.83
CA ASN A 371 10.22 20.33 -30.64
C ASN A 371 9.75 20.87 -29.25
N LEU A 372 10.44 21.87 -28.73
CA LEU A 372 10.08 22.50 -27.46
C LEU A 372 8.67 23.10 -27.47
N TYR A 373 8.06 23.34 -28.62
CA TYR A 373 6.72 23.86 -28.75
C TYR A 373 5.66 22.92 -28.15
N GLY A 374 5.81 21.59 -28.36
CA GLY A 374 4.93 20.60 -27.75
C GLY A 374 5.11 20.45 -26.23
N ILE A 375 6.18 20.95 -25.67
CA ILE A 375 6.54 20.87 -24.25
C ILE A 375 6.21 22.16 -23.51
N GLN A 376 5.89 23.23 -24.21
CA GLN A 376 5.57 24.56 -23.60
C GLN A 376 4.38 24.52 -22.63
N ASN A 377 3.48 23.57 -22.80
CA ASN A 377 2.36 23.36 -21.90
C ASN A 377 2.74 22.60 -20.62
N MET A 378 3.99 22.14 -20.50
CA MET A 378 4.46 21.56 -19.26
C MET A 378 4.91 22.69 -18.32
N GLU A 379 4.33 22.75 -17.15
CA GLU A 379 4.65 23.76 -16.13
C GLU A 379 6.15 23.90 -15.83
N VAL A 380 6.92 22.81 -16.00
CA VAL A 380 8.37 22.78 -15.82
C VAL A 380 9.09 23.78 -16.74
N PHE A 381 8.53 24.07 -17.92
CA PHE A 381 9.15 24.99 -18.90
C PHE A 381 8.78 26.45 -18.72
N SER A 382 7.72 26.75 -17.99
CA SER A 382 7.28 28.15 -17.78
C SER A 382 8.31 29.01 -17.00
N GLY A 383 9.27 28.36 -16.33
CA GLY A 383 10.34 28.98 -15.55
C GLY A 383 11.63 29.28 -16.32
N ILE A 384 11.81 28.80 -17.56
CA ILE A 384 13.06 28.96 -18.30
C ILE A 384 13.04 30.31 -19.07
N ARG A 385 13.70 31.34 -18.53
CA ARG A 385 13.93 32.60 -19.22
C ARG A 385 14.89 32.54 -20.40
N THR A 386 15.62 31.45 -20.60
CA THR A 386 16.62 31.26 -21.65
C THR A 386 16.06 31.24 -23.06
N PHE A 387 14.75 31.15 -23.22
CA PHE A 387 14.10 31.04 -24.51
C PHE A 387 13.21 32.28 -24.84
N GLY A 388 13.57 33.49 -24.44
CA GLY A 388 12.97 34.75 -24.83
C GLY A 388 11.43 34.84 -24.82
N GLN A 389 10.86 35.99 -24.60
CA GLN A 389 9.45 36.10 -24.29
C GLN A 389 8.50 35.72 -25.44
N ASP A 390 8.77 35.91 -26.72
CA ASP A 390 7.76 35.70 -27.76
C ASP A 390 8.23 35.10 -29.09
N LYS A 391 9.52 34.80 -29.24
CA LYS A 391 10.06 34.14 -30.43
C LYS A 391 11.01 33.01 -30.04
N ARG A 392 10.45 31.99 -29.40
CA ARG A 392 11.23 30.81 -28.99
C ARG A 392 11.67 30.06 -30.23
N PRO A 393 12.98 29.81 -30.43
CA PRO A 393 13.41 28.97 -31.52
C PRO A 393 12.78 27.58 -31.36
N LYS A 394 12.33 27.00 -32.46
CA LYS A 394 11.90 25.59 -32.50
C LYS A 394 13.13 24.72 -32.36
N VAL A 395 13.53 24.40 -31.14
CA VAL A 395 14.70 23.60 -30.83
C VAL A 395 14.22 22.21 -30.45
N SER A 396 14.88 21.19 -30.94
CA SER A 396 14.58 19.82 -30.54
C SER A 396 14.98 19.58 -29.08
N LEU A 397 14.40 18.56 -28.43
CA LEU A 397 14.81 18.18 -27.07
C LEU A 397 16.28 17.84 -26.99
N VAL A 398 16.82 17.21 -28.03
CA VAL A 398 18.24 16.83 -28.14
C VAL A 398 19.13 18.06 -28.16
N GLU A 399 18.80 19.06 -29.00
CA GLU A 399 19.56 20.31 -29.08
C GLU A 399 19.49 21.11 -27.77
N ALA A 400 18.31 21.20 -27.16
CA ALA A 400 18.15 21.84 -25.87
C ALA A 400 18.96 21.14 -24.78
N SER A 401 18.95 19.81 -24.76
CA SER A 401 19.75 19.00 -23.83
C SER A 401 21.24 19.23 -24.04
N LYS A 402 21.73 19.24 -25.29
CA LYS A 402 23.14 19.49 -25.60
C LYS A 402 23.60 20.88 -25.14
N LEU A 403 22.77 21.90 -25.37
CA LEU A 403 23.05 23.27 -24.93
C LEU A 403 23.17 23.37 -23.41
N ARG A 404 22.20 22.77 -22.70
CA ARG A 404 22.23 22.76 -21.24
C ARG A 404 23.43 22.00 -20.67
N LEU A 405 23.77 20.85 -21.23
CA LEU A 405 24.94 20.07 -20.83
C LEU A 405 26.25 20.84 -20.98
N GLN A 406 26.41 21.62 -22.06
CA GLN A 406 27.61 22.45 -22.24
C GLN A 406 27.74 23.46 -21.11
N ASN A 407 26.63 24.08 -20.69
CA ASN A 407 26.63 25.06 -19.61
C ASN A 407 26.91 24.38 -18.24
N LEU A 408 26.20 23.31 -17.93
CA LEU A 408 26.39 22.56 -16.67
C LEU A 408 27.80 21.98 -16.50
N LYS A 409 28.42 21.48 -17.59
CA LYS A 409 29.81 20.99 -17.57
C LYS A 409 30.84 22.10 -17.36
N ARG A 410 30.48 23.37 -17.65
CA ARG A 410 31.32 24.53 -17.29
C ARG A 410 31.17 24.93 -15.83
N GLU A 411 29.98 24.74 -15.25
CA GLU A 411 29.70 24.99 -13.83
C GLU A 411 30.43 23.99 -12.90
N LEU A 412 30.79 22.80 -13.41
CA LEU A 412 31.51 21.75 -12.68
C LEU A 412 33.05 21.91 -12.73
N LYS A 413 33.56 22.77 -13.59
CA LYS A 413 35.01 23.10 -13.70
C LYS A 413 35.35 24.31 -12.86
#